data_31e30e15bc04e3c28f8b7c2d3ba685c0
#
_entry.id   31e30e15bc04e3c28f8b7c2d3ba685c0
#
_cell.length_a   1.000
_cell.length_b   1.000
_cell.length_c   1.000
_cell.angle_alpha   90.00
_cell.angle_beta   90.00
_cell.angle_gamma   90.00
#
_symmetry.space_group_name_H-M   'P 1'
#
loop_
_entity.id
_entity.type
_entity.pdbx_description
1 polymer ?
#
loop_
_entity_poly.entity_id
_entity_poly.type
_entity_poly.pdbx_seq_one_letter_code
_entity_poly.pdbx_strand_id
1 'polypeptide(L)'
;MSLQRAIRLLPIGLALALVGCGLPPHQFFIVQDQVPTAGCVVTTDTTLYRGGGLLDVRLVSSTASEAYGVFPLVRNDLPAPADGESAQNSIELDGFDVDVEAIGTLPAATDALMQSLAGGNLVHFRLPWSGVLEPGGGVRAAHVAAIHAELARRIRDTGDLRAAGSYIELGARIRVSGDRSGNVESDPFTFPIRVCDGCLIGSVQSCPLAAAPANPGNVCNVAQDDVVDCCVTGDALTCPASVKQP
;
A
#
# COMPACT_ATOMS: atom_id res chain seq x y z
N MET A 1 38.44 -51.79 59.14
CA MET A 1 37.38 -50.81 59.40
C MET A 1 37.25 -49.91 58.19
N SER A 2 36.26 -50.18 57.35
CA SER A 2 36.06 -49.50 56.10
C SER A 2 34.70 -48.81 56.13
N LEU A 3 34.72 -47.47 56.05
CA LEU A 3 33.53 -46.63 56.07
C LEU A 3 33.13 -46.32 54.60
N GLN A 4 32.19 -47.01 54.06
CA GLN A 4 31.56 -46.72 52.75
C GLN A 4 30.56 -45.56 52.92
N ARG A 5 30.91 -44.40 52.37
CA ARG A 5 29.97 -43.26 52.23
C ARG A 5 29.16 -43.47 50.93
N ALA A 6 27.91 -43.75 51.10
CA ALA A 6 26.94 -43.75 50.02
C ALA A 6 26.55 -42.31 49.67
N ILE A 7 26.99 -41.85 48.49
CA ILE A 7 26.55 -40.57 47.90
C ILE A 7 25.26 -40.84 47.16
N ARG A 8 24.14 -40.35 47.68
CA ARG A 8 22.85 -40.32 46.97
C ARG A 8 22.85 -39.18 45.97
N LEU A 9 22.96 -39.48 44.73
CA LEU A 9 22.71 -38.57 43.64
C LEU A 9 21.19 -38.37 43.50
N LEU A 10 20.69 -37.18 43.86
CA LEU A 10 19.34 -36.70 43.48
C LEU A 10 19.36 -36.31 42.00
N PRO A 11 18.45 -36.80 41.16
CA PRO A 11 18.25 -36.27 39.86
C PRO A 11 17.49 -34.95 39.99
N ILE A 12 18.17 -33.83 39.79
CA ILE A 12 17.53 -32.53 39.60
C ILE A 12 16.90 -32.59 38.19
N GLY A 13 15.62 -32.92 38.14
CA GLY A 13 14.79 -32.78 36.93
C GLY A 13 14.60 -31.31 36.61
N LEU A 14 15.46 -30.77 35.76
CA LEU A 14 15.28 -29.44 35.17
C LEU A 14 14.13 -29.50 34.15
N ALA A 15 12.91 -29.26 34.63
CA ALA A 15 11.76 -29.00 33.76
C ALA A 15 11.97 -27.66 33.05
N LEU A 16 12.57 -27.68 31.86
CA LEU A 16 12.51 -26.55 30.94
C LEU A 16 11.04 -26.39 30.51
N ALA A 17 10.31 -25.54 31.22
CA ALA A 17 9.08 -24.98 30.71
C ALA A 17 9.45 -24.14 29.47
N LEU A 18 9.32 -24.71 28.28
CA LEU A 18 9.27 -23.98 27.01
C LEU A 18 8.00 -23.15 27.06
N VAL A 19 8.08 -21.98 27.71
CA VAL A 19 7.12 -20.90 27.47
C VAL A 19 7.39 -20.44 26.05
N GLY A 20 6.72 -21.07 25.11
CA GLY A 20 6.63 -20.53 23.76
C GLY A 20 5.95 -19.18 23.86
N CYS A 21 6.74 -18.11 23.87
CA CYS A 21 6.26 -16.78 23.54
C CYS A 21 5.83 -16.80 22.06
N GLY A 22 4.70 -17.45 21.75
CA GLY A 22 3.98 -17.16 20.55
C GLY A 22 3.56 -15.70 20.66
N LEU A 23 4.10 -14.84 19.81
CA LEU A 23 3.54 -13.51 19.61
C LEU A 23 2.03 -13.72 19.43
N PRO A 24 1.18 -12.94 20.13
CA PRO A 24 -0.26 -13.03 19.90
C PRO A 24 -0.49 -12.83 18.40
N PRO A 25 -1.35 -13.64 17.78
CA PRO A 25 -1.66 -13.46 16.37
C PRO A 25 -2.05 -12.00 16.17
N HIS A 26 -1.50 -11.36 15.12
CA HIS A 26 -1.79 -9.97 14.82
C HIS A 26 -3.31 -9.85 14.64
N GLN A 27 -3.92 -9.12 15.55
CA GLN A 27 -5.38 -9.03 15.64
C GLN A 27 -5.91 -7.77 14.95
N PHE A 28 -4.97 -6.89 14.53
CA PHE A 28 -5.25 -5.66 13.81
C PHE A 28 -4.23 -5.53 12.68
N PHE A 29 -4.69 -5.60 11.42
CA PHE A 29 -3.79 -5.67 10.27
C PHE A 29 -4.48 -5.29 8.96
N ILE A 30 -3.66 -4.99 7.94
CA ILE A 30 -4.11 -4.85 6.56
C ILE A 30 -4.11 -6.23 5.90
N VAL A 31 -5.27 -6.66 5.42
CA VAL A 31 -5.47 -7.99 4.80
C VAL A 31 -4.90 -8.01 3.39
N GLN A 32 -5.25 -6.99 2.59
CA GLN A 32 -4.97 -6.94 1.14
C GLN A 32 -5.27 -5.55 0.58
N ASP A 33 -4.83 -5.30 -0.66
CA ASP A 33 -5.27 -4.16 -1.46
C ASP A 33 -6.49 -4.55 -2.29
N GLN A 34 -7.56 -3.76 -2.21
CA GLN A 34 -8.81 -3.98 -2.91
C GLN A 34 -8.78 -3.41 -4.33
N VAL A 35 -9.48 -4.06 -5.24
CA VAL A 35 -9.75 -3.49 -6.56
C VAL A 35 -11.00 -2.61 -6.48
N PRO A 36 -10.92 -1.30 -6.77
CA PRO A 36 -12.11 -0.47 -6.82
C PRO A 36 -13.03 -0.87 -7.97
N THR A 37 -14.32 -0.69 -7.80
CA THR A 37 -15.31 -0.88 -8.87
C THR A 37 -15.18 0.22 -9.94
N ALA A 38 -15.89 0.07 -11.06
CA ALA A 38 -15.92 1.07 -12.13
C ALA A 38 -16.42 2.46 -11.68
N GLY A 39 -17.07 2.58 -10.53
CA GLY A 39 -17.46 3.84 -9.91
C GLY A 39 -16.45 4.37 -8.90
N CYS A 40 -15.23 3.80 -8.82
CA CYS A 40 -14.21 4.10 -7.84
C CYS A 40 -14.65 3.87 -6.38
N VAL A 41 -15.63 3.02 -6.20
CA VAL A 41 -16.10 2.60 -4.88
C VAL A 41 -15.34 1.36 -4.45
N VAL A 42 -14.82 1.40 -3.25
CA VAL A 42 -14.14 0.26 -2.64
C VAL A 42 -15.13 -0.55 -1.81
N THR A 43 -15.09 -1.86 -1.99
CA THR A 43 -15.93 -2.79 -1.24
C THR A 43 -15.09 -3.54 -0.21
N THR A 44 -15.76 -4.22 0.70
CA THR A 44 -15.11 -5.14 1.66
C THR A 44 -15.08 -6.59 1.16
N ASP A 45 -15.34 -6.81 -0.14
CA ASP A 45 -15.29 -8.13 -0.75
C ASP A 45 -13.84 -8.63 -0.86
N THR A 46 -13.50 -9.68 -0.15
CA THR A 46 -12.14 -10.23 -0.10
C THR A 46 -11.75 -11.02 -1.34
N THR A 47 -12.65 -11.21 -2.30
CA THR A 47 -12.35 -11.93 -3.56
C THR A 47 -11.71 -11.05 -4.62
N LEU A 48 -11.81 -9.72 -4.49
CA LEU A 48 -11.31 -8.72 -5.43
C LEU A 48 -10.10 -8.00 -4.84
N TYR A 49 -8.89 -8.49 -5.11
CA TYR A 49 -7.65 -7.90 -4.60
C TYR A 49 -6.54 -7.82 -5.65
N ARG A 50 -5.56 -6.97 -5.39
CA ARG A 50 -4.34 -6.84 -6.18
C ARG A 50 -3.11 -7.19 -5.33
N GLY A 51 -2.15 -7.88 -5.94
CA GLY A 51 -0.87 -8.20 -5.31
C GLY A 51 0.27 -7.26 -5.68
N GLY A 52 0.02 -6.27 -6.52
CA GLY A 52 0.97 -5.27 -6.99
C GLY A 52 0.35 -4.34 -8.00
N GLY A 53 1.03 -3.25 -8.32
CA GLY A 53 0.54 -2.20 -9.21
C GLY A 53 1.51 -1.79 -10.30
N LEU A 54 1.00 -1.03 -11.27
CA LEU A 54 1.74 -0.43 -12.37
C LEU A 54 1.42 1.06 -12.44
N LEU A 55 2.45 1.91 -12.33
CA LEU A 55 2.35 3.36 -12.44
C LEU A 55 3.08 3.86 -13.70
N ASP A 56 2.38 4.59 -14.54
CA ASP A 56 2.97 5.32 -15.66
C ASP A 56 3.16 6.80 -15.31
N VAL A 57 4.42 7.20 -15.06
CA VAL A 57 4.73 8.58 -14.64
C VAL A 57 4.45 9.62 -15.75
N ARG A 58 4.35 9.21 -17.02
CA ARG A 58 3.99 10.09 -18.13
C ARG A 58 2.55 10.57 -18.05
N LEU A 59 1.67 9.73 -17.50
CA LEU A 59 0.24 10.02 -17.37
C LEU A 59 -0.10 10.84 -16.11
N VAL A 60 0.85 11.03 -15.20
CA VAL A 60 0.63 11.80 -13.97
C VAL A 60 0.45 13.29 -14.30
N SER A 61 -0.77 13.78 -14.09
CA SER A 61 -1.12 15.17 -14.31
C SER A 61 -0.31 16.14 -13.42
N SER A 62 -0.03 17.34 -13.93
CA SER A 62 0.59 18.42 -13.15
C SER A 62 -0.29 18.88 -11.98
N THR A 63 -1.59 18.69 -12.06
CA THR A 63 -2.57 19.09 -11.02
C THR A 63 -2.96 17.96 -10.09
N ALA A 64 -2.50 16.70 -10.34
CA ALA A 64 -2.77 15.59 -9.46
C ALA A 64 -2.03 15.75 -8.12
N SER A 65 -2.67 15.35 -7.03
CA SER A 65 -2.06 15.26 -5.69
C SER A 65 -1.40 13.89 -5.46
N GLU A 66 -2.00 12.85 -6.04
CA GLU A 66 -1.48 11.49 -5.98
C GLU A 66 -1.18 10.93 -7.39
N ALA A 67 -0.20 10.05 -7.47
CA ALA A 67 0.14 9.31 -8.68
C ALA A 67 -0.38 7.87 -8.63
N TYR A 68 -0.32 7.24 -7.48
CA TYR A 68 -0.79 5.88 -7.27
C TYR A 68 -1.58 5.77 -5.96
N GLY A 69 -2.82 5.28 -6.05
CA GLY A 69 -3.69 4.99 -4.92
C GLY A 69 -3.82 3.50 -4.68
N VAL A 70 -3.79 3.10 -3.41
CA VAL A 70 -4.12 1.76 -2.95
C VAL A 70 -5.37 1.80 -2.07
N PHE A 71 -6.01 0.66 -1.93
CA PHE A 71 -7.27 0.52 -1.20
C PHE A 71 -7.16 -0.58 -0.13
N PRO A 72 -6.35 -0.36 0.93
CA PRO A 72 -6.13 -1.36 1.95
C PRO A 72 -7.43 -1.76 2.65
N LEU A 73 -7.64 -3.06 2.77
CA LEU A 73 -8.69 -3.64 3.59
C LEU A 73 -8.13 -3.90 4.98
N VAL A 74 -8.56 -3.11 5.94
CA VAL A 74 -8.14 -3.23 7.35
C VAL A 74 -9.11 -4.14 8.10
N ARG A 75 -8.59 -4.99 8.99
CA ARG A 75 -9.36 -5.97 9.75
C ARG A 75 -8.98 -5.97 11.23
N ASN A 76 -10.02 -6.15 12.08
CA ASN A 76 -9.90 -6.30 13.52
C ASN A 76 -10.40 -7.69 13.95
N ASP A 77 -9.48 -8.60 14.26
CA ASP A 77 -9.75 -9.95 14.74
C ASP A 77 -9.74 -10.06 16.27
N LEU A 78 -9.72 -8.93 16.99
CA LEU A 78 -9.92 -8.96 18.44
C LEU A 78 -11.26 -9.61 18.77
N PRO A 79 -11.34 -10.38 19.86
CA PRO A 79 -12.59 -11.03 20.24
C PRO A 79 -13.75 -10.03 20.39
N ALA A 80 -14.89 -10.38 19.86
CA ALA A 80 -16.11 -9.63 20.17
C ALA A 80 -16.41 -9.71 21.67
N PRO A 81 -16.93 -8.63 22.28
CA PRO A 81 -17.33 -8.66 23.68
C PRO A 81 -18.44 -9.68 23.90
N ALA A 82 -18.53 -10.23 25.11
CA ALA A 82 -19.66 -11.05 25.49
C ALA A 82 -20.96 -10.23 25.51
N ASP A 83 -22.09 -10.89 25.38
CA ASP A 83 -23.41 -10.23 25.39
C ASP A 83 -23.56 -9.30 26.62
N GLY A 84 -23.86 -8.05 26.37
CA GLY A 84 -24.06 -7.02 27.39
C GLY A 84 -22.81 -6.28 27.87
N GLU A 85 -21.63 -6.61 27.35
CA GLU A 85 -20.41 -5.85 27.60
C GLU A 85 -20.26 -4.70 26.57
N SER A 86 -19.57 -3.63 26.99
CA SER A 86 -19.24 -2.53 26.08
C SER A 86 -18.25 -3.00 25.00
N ALA A 87 -18.21 -2.32 23.86
CA ALA A 87 -17.33 -2.61 22.72
C ALA A 87 -15.84 -2.32 23.03
N GLN A 88 -15.28 -2.98 24.05
CA GLN A 88 -13.92 -2.75 24.57
C GLN A 88 -12.82 -3.04 23.56
N ASN A 89 -13.12 -3.79 22.49
CA ASN A 89 -12.16 -4.21 21.47
C ASN A 89 -12.36 -3.50 20.13
N SER A 90 -13.23 -2.49 20.05
CA SER A 90 -13.30 -1.60 18.89
C SER A 90 -12.03 -0.75 18.80
N ILE A 91 -11.59 -0.46 17.59
CA ILE A 91 -10.42 0.39 17.31
C ILE A 91 -10.93 1.64 16.59
N GLU A 92 -10.68 2.80 17.18
CA GLU A 92 -10.86 4.09 16.51
C GLU A 92 -9.65 4.36 15.65
N LEU A 93 -9.84 4.38 14.33
CA LEU A 93 -8.76 4.57 13.36
C LEU A 93 -8.43 6.05 13.23
N ASP A 94 -7.14 6.39 13.18
CA ASP A 94 -6.66 7.76 13.10
C ASP A 94 -5.78 8.05 11.88
N GLY A 95 -5.29 7.04 11.17
CA GLY A 95 -4.58 7.28 9.92
C GLY A 95 -3.73 6.13 9.42
N PHE A 96 -3.05 6.43 8.32
CA PHE A 96 -2.08 5.54 7.69
C PHE A 96 -0.72 6.24 7.64
N ASP A 97 0.33 5.52 8.03
CA ASP A 97 1.70 5.89 7.81
C ASP A 97 2.23 5.15 6.58
N VAL A 98 2.78 5.89 5.63
CA VAL A 98 3.25 5.36 4.35
C VAL A 98 4.73 5.67 4.18
N ASP A 99 5.52 4.61 3.96
CA ASP A 99 6.93 4.69 3.59
C ASP A 99 7.08 4.19 2.16
N VAL A 100 7.69 5.01 1.28
CA VAL A 100 8.01 4.61 -0.10
C VAL A 100 9.49 4.27 -0.17
N GLU A 101 9.79 3.04 -0.51
CA GLU A 101 11.15 2.51 -0.57
C GLU A 101 11.44 1.83 -1.91
N ALA A 102 12.71 1.72 -2.28
CA ALA A 102 13.12 0.98 -3.46
C ALA A 102 13.02 -0.52 -3.23
N ILE A 103 12.49 -1.25 -4.21
CA ILE A 103 12.59 -2.71 -4.28
C ILE A 103 13.68 -3.04 -5.31
N GLY A 104 14.81 -3.57 -4.82
CA GLY A 104 15.96 -3.86 -5.68
C GLY A 104 16.82 -2.64 -5.99
N THR A 105 17.52 -2.69 -7.14
CA THR A 105 18.49 -1.66 -7.54
C THR A 105 17.83 -0.59 -8.41
N LEU A 106 17.98 0.66 -8.02
CA LEU A 106 17.54 1.80 -8.82
C LEU A 106 18.63 2.27 -9.78
N PRO A 107 18.25 2.86 -10.94
CA PRO A 107 19.17 3.63 -11.76
C PRO A 107 19.77 4.83 -11.00
N ALA A 108 20.96 5.25 -11.37
CA ALA A 108 21.77 6.17 -10.57
C ALA A 108 21.09 7.51 -10.26
N ALA A 109 20.41 8.14 -11.23
CA ALA A 109 19.75 9.42 -11.00
C ALA A 109 18.50 9.27 -10.11
N THR A 110 17.74 8.19 -10.27
CA THR A 110 16.59 7.89 -9.42
C THR A 110 17.04 7.51 -8.01
N ASP A 111 18.12 6.73 -7.85
CA ASP A 111 18.68 6.40 -6.54
C ASP A 111 19.15 7.66 -5.79
N ALA A 112 19.90 8.55 -6.46
CA ALA A 112 20.29 9.82 -5.89
C ALA A 112 19.09 10.70 -5.48
N LEU A 113 18.01 10.71 -6.29
CA LEU A 113 16.77 11.38 -5.96
C LEU A 113 16.16 10.80 -4.69
N MET A 114 15.97 9.49 -4.61
CA MET A 114 15.36 8.82 -3.44
C MET A 114 16.18 9.08 -2.17
N GLN A 115 17.51 9.02 -2.25
CA GLN A 115 18.40 9.36 -1.14
C GLN A 115 18.25 10.82 -0.70
N SER A 116 18.10 11.76 -1.64
CA SER A 116 17.89 13.19 -1.33
C SER A 116 16.55 13.47 -0.66
N LEU A 117 15.56 12.61 -0.85
CA LEU A 117 14.23 12.69 -0.28
C LEU A 117 14.08 11.87 1.03
N ALA A 118 15.09 11.11 1.40
CA ALA A 118 15.04 10.26 2.60
C ALA A 118 14.68 11.10 3.85
N GLY A 119 13.66 10.68 4.57
CA GLY A 119 13.11 11.40 5.73
C GLY A 119 12.22 12.59 5.39
N GLY A 120 11.98 12.88 4.10
CA GLY A 120 11.07 13.95 3.66
C GLY A 120 9.64 13.45 3.41
N ASN A 121 8.69 14.36 3.44
CA ASN A 121 7.24 14.09 3.32
C ASN A 121 6.79 13.52 1.95
N LEU A 122 7.69 13.33 1.00
CA LEU A 122 7.36 12.69 -0.28
C LEU A 122 7.57 11.18 -0.27
N VAL A 123 8.39 10.68 0.64
CA VAL A 123 8.71 9.25 0.78
C VAL A 123 8.32 8.70 2.15
N HIS A 124 8.07 9.57 3.12
CA HIS A 124 7.53 9.22 4.42
C HIS A 124 6.45 10.22 4.81
N PHE A 125 5.21 9.78 4.91
CA PHE A 125 4.09 10.68 5.19
C PHE A 125 2.94 9.96 5.90
N ARG A 126 2.14 10.77 6.61
CA ARG A 126 0.94 10.32 7.28
C ARG A 126 -0.30 10.86 6.58
N LEU A 127 -1.28 10.00 6.37
CA LEU A 127 -2.59 10.32 5.84
C LEU A 127 -3.62 10.18 6.96
N PRO A 128 -4.27 11.24 7.41
CA PRO A 128 -5.31 11.16 8.41
C PRO A 128 -6.52 10.39 7.83
N TRP A 129 -7.05 9.49 8.60
CA TRP A 129 -8.26 8.77 8.26
C TRP A 129 -9.01 8.43 9.54
N SER A 130 -10.34 8.52 9.53
CA SER A 130 -11.15 8.27 10.70
C SER A 130 -12.20 7.20 10.44
N GLY A 131 -12.45 6.39 11.43
CA GLY A 131 -13.46 5.34 11.39
C GLY A 131 -13.38 4.46 12.61
N VAL A 132 -14.39 3.63 12.79
CA VAL A 132 -14.40 2.61 13.85
C VAL A 132 -14.32 1.25 13.21
N LEU A 133 -13.45 0.41 13.71
CA LEU A 133 -13.26 -0.96 13.28
C LEU A 133 -13.76 -1.89 14.40
N GLU A 134 -14.91 -2.51 14.16
CA GLU A 134 -15.55 -3.38 15.15
C GLU A 134 -14.72 -4.67 15.36
N PRO A 135 -14.74 -5.24 16.58
CA PRO A 135 -14.10 -6.52 16.87
C PRO A 135 -14.82 -7.69 16.23
N GLY A 136 -14.21 -8.88 16.30
CA GLY A 136 -14.81 -10.12 15.79
C GLY A 136 -14.74 -10.24 14.28
N GLY A 137 -13.71 -9.70 13.65
CA GLY A 137 -13.51 -9.77 12.20
C GLY A 137 -14.11 -8.59 11.44
N GLY A 138 -14.40 -7.48 12.11
CA GLY A 138 -14.83 -6.24 11.46
C GLY A 138 -13.81 -5.76 10.44
N VAL A 139 -14.27 -5.33 9.27
CA VAL A 139 -13.43 -4.88 8.15
C VAL A 139 -13.84 -3.49 7.67
N ARG A 140 -12.84 -2.72 7.22
CA ARG A 140 -13.05 -1.47 6.50
C ARG A 140 -12.03 -1.32 5.38
N ALA A 141 -12.48 -0.80 4.26
CA ALA A 141 -11.61 -0.42 3.17
C ALA A 141 -11.39 1.11 3.20
N ALA A 142 -10.16 1.53 2.92
CA ALA A 142 -9.77 2.92 2.85
C ALA A 142 -9.15 3.22 1.48
N HIS A 143 -9.10 4.49 1.09
CA HIS A 143 -8.24 4.97 0.02
C HIS A 143 -7.00 5.60 0.62
N VAL A 144 -5.83 5.18 0.16
CA VAL A 144 -4.52 5.63 0.63
C VAL A 144 -3.65 6.01 -0.57
N ALA A 145 -3.21 7.26 -0.65
CA ALA A 145 -2.19 7.65 -1.62
C ALA A 145 -0.89 6.90 -1.29
N ALA A 146 -0.47 5.97 -2.15
CA ALA A 146 0.76 5.21 -1.97
C ALA A 146 1.97 5.94 -2.55
N ILE A 147 1.79 6.67 -3.66
CA ILE A 147 2.82 7.51 -4.28
C ILE A 147 2.23 8.89 -4.56
N HIS A 148 2.87 9.93 -4.01
CA HIS A 148 2.54 11.30 -4.31
C HIS A 148 2.85 11.66 -5.77
N ALA A 149 1.99 12.46 -6.42
CA ALA A 149 2.20 12.90 -7.78
C ALA A 149 3.51 13.68 -7.97
N GLU A 150 3.94 14.43 -6.95
CA GLU A 150 5.22 15.14 -6.98
C GLU A 150 6.42 14.18 -7.02
N LEU A 151 6.39 13.08 -6.25
CA LEU A 151 7.43 12.06 -6.32
C LEU A 151 7.51 11.44 -7.71
N ALA A 152 6.36 11.06 -8.27
CA ALA A 152 6.28 10.48 -9.60
C ALA A 152 6.83 11.43 -10.69
N ARG A 153 6.49 12.72 -10.61
CA ARG A 153 7.04 13.75 -11.53
C ARG A 153 8.56 13.86 -11.41
N ARG A 154 9.09 13.90 -10.20
CA ARG A 154 10.55 13.95 -9.98
C ARG A 154 11.25 12.70 -10.51
N ILE A 155 10.67 11.52 -10.33
CA ILE A 155 11.19 10.26 -10.92
C ILE A 155 11.19 10.37 -12.47
N ARG A 156 10.10 10.83 -13.08
CA ARG A 156 10.05 11.07 -14.53
C ARG A 156 11.16 12.02 -14.99
N ASP A 157 11.38 13.10 -14.25
CA ASP A 157 12.34 14.15 -14.60
C ASP A 157 13.81 13.71 -14.48
N THR A 158 14.13 12.59 -13.78
CA THR A 158 15.45 11.97 -13.81
C THR A 158 15.82 11.49 -15.22
N GLY A 159 14.83 11.12 -16.01
CA GLY A 159 15.02 10.58 -17.36
C GLY A 159 15.43 9.11 -17.43
N ASP A 160 15.64 8.45 -16.29
CA ASP A 160 16.09 7.05 -16.22
C ASP A 160 15.11 6.06 -16.86
N LEU A 161 13.82 6.40 -16.90
CA LEU A 161 12.73 5.54 -17.40
C LEU A 161 12.39 5.77 -18.88
N ARG A 162 13.09 6.66 -19.58
CA ARG A 162 12.78 7.00 -21.00
C ARG A 162 13.07 5.89 -22.00
N ALA A 163 13.95 4.97 -21.67
CA ALA A 163 14.23 3.86 -22.58
C ALA A 163 13.04 2.91 -22.60
N ALA A 164 12.67 2.45 -23.81
CA ALA A 164 11.52 1.55 -23.96
C ALA A 164 11.68 0.28 -23.10
N GLY A 165 10.67 -0.02 -22.32
CA GLY A 165 10.66 -1.17 -21.42
C GLY A 165 11.42 -0.97 -20.10
N SER A 166 12.00 0.22 -19.86
CA SER A 166 12.61 0.53 -18.55
C SER A 166 11.54 0.66 -17.48
N TYR A 167 11.84 0.13 -16.31
CA TYR A 167 11.02 0.29 -15.12
C TYR A 167 11.88 0.24 -13.86
N ILE A 168 11.33 0.76 -12.78
CA ILE A 168 11.83 0.56 -11.41
C ILE A 168 10.71 -0.08 -10.58
N GLU A 169 11.06 -0.66 -9.45
CA GLU A 169 10.09 -1.17 -8.49
C GLU A 169 10.21 -0.39 -7.17
N LEU A 170 9.08 0.13 -6.72
CA LEU A 170 8.93 0.79 -5.43
C LEU A 170 7.99 -0.02 -4.54
N GLY A 171 8.26 -0.04 -3.25
CA GLY A 171 7.38 -0.60 -2.24
C GLY A 171 6.69 0.52 -1.47
N ALA A 172 5.37 0.55 -1.47
CA ALA A 172 4.63 1.33 -0.52
C ALA A 172 4.41 0.48 0.74
N ARG A 173 5.13 0.81 1.80
CA ARG A 173 5.02 0.15 3.10
C ARG A 173 4.04 0.93 3.96
N ILE A 174 2.89 0.32 4.21
CA ILE A 174 1.73 0.99 4.81
C ILE A 174 1.46 0.38 6.18
N ARG A 175 1.28 1.23 7.19
CA ARG A 175 0.75 0.85 8.50
C ARG A 175 -0.52 1.63 8.76
N VAL A 176 -1.44 1.03 9.47
CA VAL A 176 -2.62 1.72 9.98
C VAL A 176 -2.50 1.87 11.49
N SER A 177 -2.84 3.05 11.98
CA SER A 177 -2.84 3.37 13.40
C SER A 177 -4.25 3.71 13.90
N GLY A 178 -4.46 3.53 15.19
CA GLY A 178 -5.72 3.84 15.85
C GLY A 178 -5.56 3.83 17.37
N ASP A 179 -6.66 4.04 18.07
CA ASP A 179 -6.75 4.00 19.53
C ASP A 179 -7.69 2.88 19.99
N ARG A 180 -7.22 2.14 21.00
CA ARG A 180 -7.98 1.15 21.76
C ARG A 180 -7.49 1.18 23.20
N SER A 181 -7.94 2.16 23.99
CA SER A 181 -7.39 2.40 25.34
C SER A 181 -5.87 2.65 25.34
N GLY A 182 -5.35 3.18 24.22
CA GLY A 182 -3.94 3.44 23.93
C GLY A 182 -3.63 3.15 22.46
N ASN A 183 -2.58 3.78 21.97
CA ASN A 183 -2.17 3.68 20.57
C ASN A 183 -1.92 2.23 20.16
N VAL A 184 -2.53 1.82 19.07
CA VAL A 184 -2.30 0.54 18.40
C VAL A 184 -1.87 0.80 16.96
N GLU A 185 -0.96 -0.03 16.45
CA GLU A 185 -0.45 0.04 15.09
C GLU A 185 -0.42 -1.36 14.48
N SER A 186 -0.75 -1.45 13.20
CA SER A 186 -0.66 -2.70 12.46
C SER A 186 0.78 -3.05 12.12
N ASP A 187 1.04 -4.31 11.78
CA ASP A 187 2.22 -4.64 11.01
C ASP A 187 2.22 -3.91 9.67
N PRO A 188 3.41 -3.67 9.11
CA PRO A 188 3.52 -3.06 7.80
C PRO A 188 3.00 -4.02 6.71
N PHE A 189 2.14 -3.50 5.86
CA PHE A 189 1.73 -4.12 4.61
C PHE A 189 2.53 -3.49 3.48
N THR A 190 3.31 -4.27 2.74
CA THR A 190 4.11 -3.75 1.61
C THR A 190 3.42 -4.06 0.30
N PHE A 191 3.09 -3.02 -0.46
CA PHE A 191 2.49 -3.13 -1.77
C PHE A 191 3.51 -2.76 -2.85
N PRO A 192 3.95 -3.70 -3.72
CA PRO A 192 4.92 -3.43 -4.77
C PRO A 192 4.27 -2.69 -5.94
N ILE A 193 4.95 -1.65 -6.43
CA ILE A 193 4.50 -0.82 -7.55
C ILE A 193 5.63 -0.75 -8.57
N ARG A 194 5.37 -1.26 -9.78
CA ARG A 194 6.26 -1.07 -10.91
C ARG A 194 6.00 0.30 -11.52
N VAL A 195 7.05 1.09 -11.72
CA VAL A 195 6.98 2.46 -12.23
C VAL A 195 7.69 2.54 -13.59
N CYS A 196 7.04 3.08 -14.57
CA CYS A 196 7.53 3.22 -15.95
C CYS A 196 7.21 4.61 -16.54
N ASP A 197 7.69 4.88 -17.75
CA ASP A 197 7.40 6.10 -18.51
C ASP A 197 6.79 5.72 -19.87
N GLY A 198 5.48 5.81 -20.00
CA GLY A 198 4.71 5.52 -21.22
C GLY A 198 4.27 4.06 -21.39
N CYS A 199 4.36 3.22 -20.40
CA CYS A 199 4.03 1.80 -20.52
C CYS A 199 2.52 1.49 -20.49
N LEU A 200 1.69 2.40 -19.98
CA LEU A 200 0.23 2.26 -20.01
C LEU A 200 -0.42 2.94 -21.24
N ILE A 201 0.37 3.59 -22.10
CA ILE A 201 -0.15 4.19 -23.32
C ILE A 201 -0.29 3.11 -24.40
N GLY A 202 -1.52 2.71 -24.68
CA GLY A 202 -1.83 1.65 -25.66
C GLY A 202 -1.70 2.13 -27.09
N SER A 203 -2.40 3.21 -27.45
CA SER A 203 -2.33 3.83 -28.78
C SER A 203 -2.29 5.35 -28.68
N VAL A 204 -1.67 5.99 -29.66
CA VAL A 204 -1.66 7.45 -29.81
C VAL A 204 -2.16 7.80 -31.20
N GLN A 205 -3.22 8.62 -31.27
CA GLN A 205 -3.86 9.08 -32.51
C GLN A 205 -3.85 10.61 -32.54
N SER A 206 -4.21 11.21 -33.69
CA SER A 206 -4.46 12.65 -33.76
C SER A 206 -5.76 13.01 -33.03
N CYS A 207 -5.78 14.12 -32.29
CA CYS A 207 -7.01 14.63 -31.70
C CYS A 207 -7.87 15.41 -32.72
N PRO A 208 -9.21 15.39 -32.58
CA PRO A 208 -9.97 14.61 -31.60
C PRO A 208 -9.99 13.13 -31.95
N LEU A 209 -10.16 12.26 -30.93
CA LEU A 209 -10.37 10.83 -31.18
C LEU A 209 -11.59 10.62 -32.10
N ALA A 210 -11.39 9.88 -33.18
CA ALA A 210 -12.45 9.62 -34.16
C ALA A 210 -13.60 8.76 -33.61
N ALA A 211 -13.34 7.99 -32.58
CA ALA A 211 -14.27 7.13 -31.86
C ALA A 211 -13.93 7.09 -30.36
N ALA A 212 -14.83 6.52 -29.55
CA ALA A 212 -14.52 6.23 -28.17
C ALA A 212 -13.27 5.34 -28.10
N PRO A 213 -12.33 5.62 -27.16
CA PRO A 213 -11.11 4.84 -27.02
C PRO A 213 -11.44 3.38 -26.71
N ALA A 214 -10.73 2.44 -27.36
CA ALA A 214 -10.88 1.01 -27.09
C ALA A 214 -10.37 0.67 -25.68
N ASN A 215 -9.33 1.41 -25.23
CA ASN A 215 -8.76 1.31 -23.89
C ASN A 215 -9.00 2.64 -23.15
N PRO A 216 -10.02 2.72 -22.29
CA PRO A 216 -10.33 3.96 -21.56
C PRO A 216 -9.37 4.26 -20.42
N GLY A 217 -8.51 3.30 -20.02
CA GLY A 217 -7.65 3.39 -18.85
C GLY A 217 -8.41 3.12 -17.55
N ASN A 218 -7.70 3.22 -16.44
CA ASN A 218 -8.29 3.10 -15.11
C ASN A 218 -9.14 4.35 -14.83
N VAL A 219 -10.44 4.13 -14.63
CA VAL A 219 -11.40 5.23 -14.43
C VAL A 219 -11.17 6.00 -13.14
N CYS A 220 -10.49 5.41 -12.16
CA CYS A 220 -10.19 6.03 -10.88
C CYS A 220 -8.90 6.85 -10.93
N ASN A 221 -7.89 6.36 -11.66
CA ASN A 221 -6.63 7.06 -11.85
C ASN A 221 -5.98 6.57 -13.16
N VAL A 222 -6.01 7.39 -14.19
CA VAL A 222 -5.52 7.04 -15.52
C VAL A 222 -4.03 6.66 -15.57
N ALA A 223 -3.27 7.06 -14.57
CA ALA A 223 -1.83 6.77 -14.48
C ALA A 223 -1.51 5.39 -13.91
N GLN A 224 -2.52 4.59 -13.52
CA GLN A 224 -2.30 3.30 -12.85
C GLN A 224 -3.05 2.14 -13.50
N ASP A 225 -2.38 1.01 -13.56
CA ASP A 225 -2.84 -0.38 -13.77
C ASP A 225 -3.40 -0.69 -15.16
N ASP A 226 -4.23 0.16 -15.76
CA ASP A 226 -4.92 -0.14 -17.00
C ASP A 226 -4.38 0.65 -18.20
N VAL A 227 -4.32 0.00 -19.36
CA VAL A 227 -3.89 0.62 -20.61
C VAL A 227 -4.88 1.67 -21.06
N VAL A 228 -4.38 2.83 -21.53
CA VAL A 228 -5.19 3.96 -22.01
C VAL A 228 -4.80 4.35 -23.42
N ASP A 229 -5.79 4.61 -24.27
CA ASP A 229 -5.58 5.21 -25.58
C ASP A 229 -5.62 6.74 -25.46
N CYS A 230 -4.60 7.37 -26.00
CA CYS A 230 -4.41 8.81 -25.93
C CYS A 230 -4.47 9.46 -27.32
N CYS A 231 -4.56 10.78 -27.39
CA CYS A 231 -4.38 11.50 -28.64
C CYS A 231 -3.38 12.64 -28.51
N VAL A 232 -2.84 13.11 -29.62
CA VAL A 232 -1.88 14.21 -29.67
C VAL A 232 -2.43 15.40 -30.49
N THR A 233 -2.16 16.61 -30.01
CA THR A 233 -2.33 17.86 -30.74
C THR A 233 -1.00 18.61 -30.74
N GLY A 234 -0.31 18.63 -31.86
CA GLY A 234 1.10 19.00 -31.90
C GLY A 234 1.93 18.05 -31.03
N ASP A 235 2.66 18.56 -30.04
CA ASP A 235 3.47 17.79 -29.11
C ASP A 235 2.73 17.45 -27.79
N ALA A 236 1.49 17.92 -27.64
CA ALA A 236 0.72 17.72 -26.40
C ALA A 236 -0.04 16.39 -26.43
N LEU A 237 0.30 15.50 -25.49
CA LEU A 237 -0.42 14.26 -25.25
C LEU A 237 -1.66 14.54 -24.40
N THR A 238 -2.82 14.06 -24.86
CA THR A 238 -4.11 14.15 -24.18
C THR A 238 -4.69 12.75 -24.02
N CYS A 239 -4.93 12.33 -22.80
CA CYS A 239 -5.56 11.05 -22.47
C CYS A 239 -6.91 11.29 -21.78
N PRO A 240 -7.83 10.31 -21.78
CA PRO A 240 -9.09 10.42 -21.04
C PRO A 240 -8.84 10.82 -19.58
N ALA A 241 -9.66 11.73 -19.08
CA ALA A 241 -9.57 12.12 -17.67
C ALA A 241 -10.17 11.02 -16.79
N SER A 242 -9.50 10.73 -15.68
CA SER A 242 -10.08 9.88 -14.63
C SER A 242 -11.33 10.54 -14.03
N VAL A 243 -12.28 9.73 -13.61
CA VAL A 243 -13.42 10.22 -12.83
C VAL A 243 -12.87 10.73 -11.49
N LYS A 244 -13.16 12.01 -11.15
CA LYS A 244 -12.77 12.53 -9.85
C LYS A 244 -13.41 11.66 -8.76
N GLN A 245 -12.60 11.11 -7.89
CA GLN A 245 -13.09 10.48 -6.67
C GLN A 245 -13.85 11.53 -5.84
N PRO A 246 -14.99 11.14 -5.24
CA PRO A 246 -15.77 12.02 -4.36
C PRO A 246 -15.03 12.39 -3.08
#